data_d8585a229570a08aa2962d5791bea5bf
#
_entry.id   d8585a229570a08aa2962d5791bea5bf
#
_cell.length_a   1.000
_cell.length_b   1.000
_cell.length_c   1.000
_cell.angle_alpha   90.00
_cell.angle_beta   90.00
_cell.angle_gamma   90.00
#
_symmetry.space_group_name_H-M   'P 1'
#
loop_
_entity.id
_entity.type
_entity.pdbx_description
1 polymer ?
#
loop_
_entity_poly.entity_id
_entity_poly.type
_entity_poly.pdbx_seq_one_letter_code
_entity_poly.pdbx_strand_id
1 'polypeptide(L)'
;KITALLDSIEPKGECNFVQDFAQQLPIYTLSEILGIPEADRQKLVTWMEFLELAQYIQVEQMKKELDAEHTKEPVNTEMIDMFNNMIDEMFEYGRDILNSKRKNPQDDLLSAIANAEIDGQQLSQEFLDGSWLLIIFAGNDTTRNTLSGAIKLLTENPDQRQKLIDNPDLMPNFVQECIRMISPVMHMRRTTTCETQVGDQLMGPGEKIVMWYGAANRDPSVFTNPDKFDIERENAEKHL
;
A
#
# COMPACT_ATOMS: atom_id res chain seq x y z
N LYS A 1 0.70 -3.40 21.09
CA LYS A 1 0.66 -4.41 20.00
C LYS A 1 2.06 -4.77 19.51
N ILE A 2 2.91 -3.79 19.16
CA ILE A 2 4.31 -4.04 18.72
C ILE A 2 5.05 -4.93 19.73
N THR A 3 5.07 -4.54 21.01
CA THR A 3 5.68 -5.33 22.09
C THR A 3 5.14 -6.76 22.13
N ALA A 4 3.82 -6.92 22.05
CA ALA A 4 3.20 -8.25 22.07
C ALA A 4 3.57 -9.11 20.85
N LEU A 5 3.77 -8.51 19.66
CA LEU A 5 4.28 -9.22 18.48
C LEU A 5 5.74 -9.65 18.70
N LEU A 6 6.59 -8.76 19.21
CA LEU A 6 7.99 -9.07 19.51
C LEU A 6 8.11 -10.16 20.58
N ASP A 7 7.34 -10.06 21.67
CA ASP A 7 7.30 -11.05 22.75
C ASP A 7 6.87 -12.44 22.25
N SER A 8 6.07 -12.50 21.18
CA SER A 8 5.64 -13.78 20.57
C SER A 8 6.72 -14.42 19.68
N ILE A 9 7.65 -13.60 19.17
CA ILE A 9 8.71 -14.01 18.26
C ILE A 9 10.00 -14.37 19.02
N GLU A 10 10.36 -13.57 20.01
CA GLU A 10 11.61 -13.68 20.76
C GLU A 10 11.88 -15.11 21.28
N PRO A 11 10.92 -15.82 21.91
CA PRO A 11 11.17 -17.18 22.42
C PRO A 11 11.47 -18.22 21.35
N LYS A 12 11.09 -17.96 20.09
CA LYS A 12 11.32 -18.88 18.97
C LYS A 12 12.74 -18.78 18.41
N GLY A 13 13.43 -17.67 18.65
CA GLY A 13 14.79 -17.39 18.14
C GLY A 13 14.87 -17.13 16.63
N GLU A 14 13.80 -17.38 15.89
CA GLU A 14 13.66 -17.13 14.45
C GLU A 14 12.20 -16.79 14.10
N CYS A 15 11.98 -16.10 12.99
CA CYS A 15 10.64 -15.79 12.50
C CYS A 15 10.62 -15.58 10.98
N ASN A 16 9.44 -15.73 10.38
CA ASN A 16 9.15 -15.13 9.09
C ASN A 16 8.72 -13.68 9.33
N PHE A 17 9.66 -12.74 9.25
CA PHE A 17 9.40 -11.33 9.59
C PHE A 17 8.21 -10.74 8.84
N VAL A 18 7.98 -11.14 7.58
CA VAL A 18 6.85 -10.65 6.78
C VAL A 18 5.53 -11.13 7.38
N GLN A 19 5.39 -12.42 7.63
CA GLN A 19 4.14 -13.02 8.12
C GLN A 19 3.90 -12.75 9.61
N ASP A 20 4.97 -12.89 10.43
CA ASP A 20 4.85 -12.83 11.88
C ASP A 20 4.81 -11.39 12.42
N PHE A 21 5.31 -10.40 11.65
CA PHE A 21 5.41 -9.01 12.11
C PHE A 21 4.89 -7.99 11.10
N ALA A 22 5.52 -7.89 9.91
CA ALA A 22 5.29 -6.78 8.99
C ALA A 22 3.87 -6.76 8.39
N GLN A 23 3.23 -7.91 8.23
CA GLN A 23 1.85 -8.03 7.77
C GLN A 23 0.84 -7.66 8.87
N GLN A 24 1.15 -7.96 10.13
CA GLN A 24 0.22 -7.77 11.24
C GLN A 24 0.10 -6.30 11.68
N LEU A 25 1.20 -5.56 11.61
CA LEU A 25 1.26 -4.21 12.15
C LEU A 25 0.44 -3.18 11.36
N PRO A 26 0.50 -3.12 10.01
CA PRO A 26 -0.31 -2.18 9.23
C PRO A 26 -1.80 -2.38 9.43
N ILE A 27 -2.27 -3.63 9.44
CA ILE A 27 -3.70 -3.96 9.64
C ILE A 27 -4.17 -3.49 11.01
N TYR A 28 -3.37 -3.73 12.04
CA TYR A 28 -3.70 -3.24 13.39
C TYR A 28 -3.78 -1.72 13.43
N THR A 29 -2.75 -1.04 12.93
CA THR A 29 -2.68 0.43 12.95
C THR A 29 -3.81 1.05 12.13
N LEU A 30 -4.06 0.50 10.94
CA LEU A 30 -5.15 0.94 10.08
C LEU A 30 -6.51 0.77 10.76
N SER A 31 -6.74 -0.37 11.40
CA SER A 31 -7.99 -0.63 12.12
C SER A 31 -8.23 0.36 13.27
N GLU A 32 -7.18 0.74 14.00
CA GLU A 32 -7.26 1.76 15.05
C GLU A 32 -7.61 3.15 14.47
N ILE A 33 -6.92 3.56 13.41
CA ILE A 33 -7.14 4.85 12.75
C ILE A 33 -8.56 4.94 12.16
N LEU A 34 -9.06 3.84 11.62
CA LEU A 34 -10.40 3.75 11.03
C LEU A 34 -11.51 3.59 12.08
N GLY A 35 -11.15 3.24 13.32
CA GLY A 35 -12.14 2.93 14.36
C GLY A 35 -12.91 1.64 14.07
N ILE A 36 -12.21 0.63 13.48
CA ILE A 36 -12.78 -0.69 13.21
C ILE A 36 -12.70 -1.55 14.47
N PRO A 37 -13.80 -2.20 14.88
CA PRO A 37 -13.83 -3.07 16.05
C PRO A 37 -12.80 -4.20 15.95
N GLU A 38 -12.19 -4.56 17.08
CA GLU A 38 -11.17 -5.63 17.12
C GLU A 38 -11.69 -6.96 16.58
N ALA A 39 -12.97 -7.28 16.82
CA ALA A 39 -13.61 -8.49 16.32
C ALA A 39 -13.67 -8.56 14.78
N ASP A 40 -13.63 -7.43 14.09
CA ASP A 40 -13.77 -7.37 12.63
C ASP A 40 -12.40 -7.28 11.92
N ARG A 41 -11.30 -7.12 12.66
CA ARG A 41 -9.95 -6.95 12.05
C ARG A 41 -9.53 -8.14 11.19
N GLN A 42 -9.98 -9.35 11.54
CA GLN A 42 -9.67 -10.53 10.74
C GLN A 42 -10.31 -10.48 9.34
N LYS A 43 -11.45 -9.82 9.19
CA LYS A 43 -12.08 -9.61 7.87
C LYS A 43 -11.16 -8.80 6.95
N LEU A 44 -10.53 -7.74 7.48
CA LEU A 44 -9.57 -6.94 6.72
C LEU A 44 -8.40 -7.78 6.20
N VAL A 45 -7.85 -8.66 7.04
CA VAL A 45 -6.79 -9.59 6.64
C VAL A 45 -7.26 -10.44 5.47
N THR A 46 -8.43 -11.07 5.61
CA THR A 46 -9.00 -11.97 4.59
C THR A 46 -9.24 -11.24 3.27
N TRP A 47 -9.82 -10.03 3.30
CA TRP A 47 -10.06 -9.25 2.09
C TRP A 47 -8.74 -8.83 1.41
N MET A 48 -7.72 -8.47 2.18
CA MET A 48 -6.41 -8.09 1.64
C MET A 48 -5.71 -9.27 0.95
N GLU A 49 -5.65 -10.42 1.61
CA GLU A 49 -5.06 -11.64 1.05
C GLU A 49 -5.80 -12.06 -0.23
N PHE A 50 -7.10 -11.90 -0.23
CA PHE A 50 -7.93 -12.21 -1.39
C PHE A 50 -7.69 -11.25 -2.56
N LEU A 51 -7.60 -9.94 -2.31
CA LEU A 51 -7.30 -8.94 -3.35
C LEU A 51 -5.90 -9.14 -3.95
N GLU A 52 -4.91 -9.50 -3.12
CA GLU A 52 -3.55 -9.84 -3.59
C GLU A 52 -3.57 -11.08 -4.49
N LEU A 53 -4.29 -12.14 -4.08
CA LEU A 53 -4.43 -13.35 -4.88
C LEU A 53 -5.14 -13.06 -6.21
N ALA A 54 -6.20 -12.25 -6.20
CA ALA A 54 -6.93 -11.86 -7.39
C ALA A 54 -6.05 -11.10 -8.41
N GLN A 55 -5.21 -10.18 -7.92
CA GLN A 55 -4.25 -9.47 -8.78
C GLN A 55 -3.23 -10.45 -9.39
N TYR A 56 -2.71 -11.38 -8.60
CA TYR A 56 -1.77 -12.38 -9.11
C TYR A 56 -2.39 -13.23 -10.22
N ILE A 57 -3.62 -13.73 -10.00
CA ILE A 57 -4.36 -14.54 -10.99
C ILE A 57 -4.60 -13.73 -12.26
N GLN A 58 -5.01 -12.47 -12.15
CA GLN A 58 -5.24 -11.60 -13.30
C GLN A 58 -3.95 -11.39 -14.12
N VAL A 59 -2.82 -11.16 -13.46
CA VAL A 59 -1.52 -11.00 -14.13
C VAL A 59 -1.11 -12.29 -14.83
N GLU A 60 -1.28 -13.46 -14.21
CA GLU A 60 -0.96 -14.74 -14.83
C GLU A 60 -1.88 -15.06 -16.02
N GLN A 61 -3.16 -14.71 -15.94
CA GLN A 61 -4.09 -14.83 -17.08
C GLN A 61 -3.67 -13.92 -18.24
N MET A 62 -3.34 -12.64 -17.96
CA MET A 62 -2.84 -11.71 -18.98
C MET A 62 -1.55 -12.21 -19.64
N LYS A 63 -0.62 -12.78 -18.88
CA LYS A 63 0.60 -13.39 -19.46
C LYS A 63 0.27 -14.55 -20.37
N LYS A 64 -0.63 -15.45 -19.95
CA LYS A 64 -1.08 -16.58 -20.77
C LYS A 64 -1.78 -16.12 -22.06
N GLU A 65 -2.58 -15.05 -21.99
CA GLU A 65 -3.23 -14.46 -23.18
C GLU A 65 -2.23 -13.84 -24.15
N LEU A 66 -1.14 -13.24 -23.64
CA LEU A 66 -0.06 -12.67 -24.46
C LEU A 66 0.82 -13.76 -25.09
N ASP A 67 1.03 -14.87 -24.39
CA ASP A 67 1.86 -15.98 -24.86
C ASP A 67 1.06 -16.99 -25.74
N ALA A 68 -0.25 -17.00 -25.60
CA ALA A 68 -1.13 -17.94 -26.30
C ALA A 68 -1.73 -17.31 -27.56
N GLU A 69 -1.09 -17.53 -28.70
CA GLU A 69 -1.73 -17.24 -29.98
C GLU A 69 -3.04 -18.04 -30.22
N HIS A 70 -3.38 -19.09 -29.46
CA HIS A 70 -4.50 -20.00 -29.87
C HIS A 70 -5.18 -20.87 -28.81
N THR A 71 -5.19 -20.62 -27.52
CA THR A 71 -6.01 -21.44 -26.61
C THR A 71 -6.82 -20.60 -25.62
N LYS A 72 -8.13 -20.52 -25.87
CA LYS A 72 -9.10 -20.04 -24.87
C LYS A 72 -9.37 -21.18 -23.90
N GLU A 73 -8.67 -21.21 -22.76
CA GLU A 73 -9.10 -22.01 -21.63
C GLU A 73 -10.43 -21.45 -21.08
N PRO A 74 -11.39 -22.31 -20.71
CA PRO A 74 -12.64 -21.83 -20.14
C PRO A 74 -12.36 -21.07 -18.83
N VAL A 75 -12.97 -19.90 -18.70
CA VAL A 75 -12.90 -19.09 -17.48
C VAL A 75 -13.53 -19.88 -16.32
N ASN A 76 -12.82 -20.01 -15.21
CA ASN A 76 -13.37 -20.67 -14.02
C ASN A 76 -14.44 -19.78 -13.37
N THR A 77 -15.72 -20.08 -13.65
CA THR A 77 -16.88 -19.32 -13.17
C THR A 77 -16.99 -19.36 -11.65
N GLU A 78 -16.67 -20.47 -10.99
CA GLU A 78 -16.72 -20.59 -9.52
C GLU A 78 -15.75 -19.60 -8.85
N MET A 79 -14.56 -19.39 -9.43
CA MET A 79 -13.59 -18.43 -8.94
C MET A 79 -14.09 -16.99 -9.09
N ILE A 80 -14.76 -16.69 -10.21
CA ILE A 80 -15.36 -15.36 -10.43
C ILE A 80 -16.48 -15.12 -9.42
N ASP A 81 -17.34 -16.10 -9.19
CA ASP A 81 -18.43 -15.98 -8.22
C ASP A 81 -17.90 -15.79 -6.79
N MET A 82 -16.85 -16.53 -6.43
CA MET A 82 -16.19 -16.35 -5.15
C MET A 82 -15.58 -14.94 -5.02
N PHE A 83 -14.97 -14.45 -6.10
CA PHE A 83 -14.43 -13.08 -6.17
C PHE A 83 -15.51 -12.03 -5.98
N ASN A 84 -16.60 -12.13 -6.74
CA ASN A 84 -17.71 -11.19 -6.63
C ASN A 84 -18.33 -11.18 -5.22
N ASN A 85 -18.56 -12.37 -4.64
CA ASN A 85 -19.10 -12.47 -3.27
C ASN A 85 -18.20 -11.80 -2.24
N MET A 86 -16.88 -11.96 -2.34
CA MET A 86 -15.93 -11.34 -1.41
C MET A 86 -15.90 -9.82 -1.57
N ILE A 87 -15.96 -9.32 -2.79
CA ILE A 87 -16.04 -7.88 -3.08
C ILE A 87 -17.35 -7.31 -2.55
N ASP A 88 -18.47 -7.99 -2.75
CA ASP A 88 -19.77 -7.56 -2.27
C ASP A 88 -19.80 -7.50 -0.72
N GLU A 89 -19.28 -8.54 -0.03
CA GLU A 89 -19.15 -8.55 1.43
C GLU A 89 -18.30 -7.36 1.93
N MET A 90 -17.18 -7.10 1.28
CA MET A 90 -16.29 -6.00 1.65
C MET A 90 -16.97 -4.62 1.51
N PHE A 91 -17.72 -4.40 0.43
CA PHE A 91 -18.46 -3.15 0.24
C PHE A 91 -19.68 -3.03 1.14
N GLU A 92 -20.41 -4.12 1.38
CA GLU A 92 -21.52 -4.14 2.33
C GLU A 92 -21.05 -3.74 3.73
N TYR A 93 -19.99 -4.36 4.22
CA TYR A 93 -19.39 -3.99 5.51
C TYR A 93 -18.95 -2.52 5.53
N GLY A 94 -18.31 -2.03 4.47
CA GLY A 94 -17.89 -0.62 4.36
C GLY A 94 -19.06 0.35 4.46
N ARG A 95 -20.16 0.05 3.78
CA ARG A 95 -21.39 0.86 3.83
C ARG A 95 -22.02 0.84 5.22
N ASP A 96 -22.08 -0.32 5.85
CA ASP A 96 -22.68 -0.48 7.18
C ASP A 96 -21.88 0.28 8.24
N ILE A 97 -20.55 0.17 8.24
CA ILE A 97 -19.72 0.88 9.20
C ILE A 97 -19.76 2.40 8.96
N LEU A 98 -19.69 2.88 7.71
CA LEU A 98 -19.79 4.30 7.38
C LEU A 98 -21.17 4.88 7.78
N ASN A 99 -22.25 4.14 7.54
CA ASN A 99 -23.58 4.53 7.97
C ASN A 99 -23.72 4.57 9.51
N SER A 100 -23.08 3.65 10.22
CA SER A 100 -23.01 3.66 11.68
C SER A 100 -22.26 4.88 12.20
N LYS A 101 -21.09 5.18 11.61
CA LYS A 101 -20.25 6.35 11.94
C LYS A 101 -20.94 7.68 11.60
N ARG A 102 -21.78 7.71 10.58
CA ARG A 102 -22.61 8.89 10.27
C ARG A 102 -23.65 9.16 11.35
N LYS A 103 -24.28 8.10 11.90
CA LYS A 103 -25.26 8.21 12.98
C LYS A 103 -24.62 8.51 14.33
N ASN A 104 -23.46 7.94 14.60
CA ASN A 104 -22.74 8.05 15.86
C ASN A 104 -21.27 8.38 15.60
N PRO A 105 -20.92 9.64 15.27
CA PRO A 105 -19.55 10.03 14.98
C PRO A 105 -18.62 9.79 16.17
N GLN A 106 -17.41 9.34 15.90
CA GLN A 106 -16.32 9.13 16.84
C GLN A 106 -15.09 9.91 16.38
N ASP A 107 -14.05 9.95 17.20
CA ASP A 107 -12.75 10.55 16.82
C ASP A 107 -11.92 9.55 16.03
N ASP A 108 -12.36 9.25 14.79
CA ASP A 108 -11.68 8.34 13.86
C ASP A 108 -11.87 8.78 12.40
N LEU A 109 -11.05 8.22 11.51
CA LEU A 109 -11.03 8.62 10.11
C LEU A 109 -12.33 8.27 9.38
N LEU A 110 -12.96 7.13 9.68
CA LEU A 110 -14.22 6.75 9.03
C LEU A 110 -15.36 7.71 9.42
N SER A 111 -15.39 8.18 10.67
CA SER A 111 -16.33 9.21 11.11
C SER A 111 -16.12 10.53 10.36
N ALA A 112 -14.86 10.93 10.17
CA ALA A 112 -14.52 12.12 9.40
C ALA A 112 -14.99 12.01 7.94
N ILE A 113 -14.70 10.90 7.28
CA ILE A 113 -15.10 10.65 5.88
C ILE A 113 -16.61 10.54 5.73
N ALA A 114 -17.28 9.79 6.62
CA ALA A 114 -18.72 9.59 6.56
C ALA A 114 -19.51 10.90 6.69
N ASN A 115 -18.96 11.89 7.39
CA ASN A 115 -19.60 13.19 7.64
C ASN A 115 -18.95 14.34 6.85
N ALA A 116 -18.00 14.04 5.95
CA ALA A 116 -17.39 15.06 5.12
C ALA A 116 -18.37 15.62 4.09
N GLU A 117 -18.25 16.92 3.82
CA GLU A 117 -19.03 17.65 2.84
C GLU A 117 -18.10 18.37 1.84
N ILE A 118 -18.51 18.39 0.58
CA ILE A 118 -17.88 19.20 -0.46
C ILE A 118 -18.93 20.19 -0.95
N ASP A 119 -18.67 21.48 -0.88
CA ASP A 119 -19.58 22.56 -1.25
C ASP A 119 -20.95 22.48 -0.54
N GLY A 120 -20.95 22.04 0.74
CA GLY A 120 -22.15 21.87 1.56
C GLY A 120 -23.00 20.65 1.21
N GLN A 121 -22.48 19.75 0.40
CA GLN A 121 -23.14 18.49 0.05
C GLN A 121 -22.37 17.28 0.60
N GLN A 122 -23.09 16.33 1.16
CA GLN A 122 -22.51 15.07 1.61
C GLN A 122 -21.90 14.30 0.44
N LEU A 123 -20.84 13.54 0.71
CA LEU A 123 -20.21 12.68 -0.26
C LEU A 123 -21.19 11.62 -0.79
N SER A 124 -21.15 11.38 -2.10
CA SER A 124 -21.96 10.33 -2.72
C SER A 124 -21.56 8.94 -2.23
N GLN A 125 -22.47 7.97 -2.32
CA GLN A 125 -22.18 6.59 -1.94
C GLN A 125 -21.02 6.01 -2.76
N GLU A 126 -20.97 6.31 -4.04
CA GLU A 126 -19.87 5.89 -4.93
C GLU A 126 -18.51 6.42 -4.46
N PHE A 127 -18.46 7.69 -4.03
CA PHE A 127 -17.23 8.26 -3.47
C PHE A 127 -16.84 7.61 -2.14
N LEU A 128 -17.81 7.30 -1.29
CA LEU A 128 -17.57 6.61 -0.02
C LEU A 128 -17.08 5.19 -0.23
N ASP A 129 -17.67 4.45 -1.17
CA ASP A 129 -17.26 3.10 -1.53
C ASP A 129 -15.82 3.10 -2.09
N GLY A 130 -15.50 4.05 -2.98
CA GLY A 130 -14.15 4.22 -3.51
C GLY A 130 -13.13 4.60 -2.44
N SER A 131 -13.50 5.47 -1.49
CA SER A 131 -12.66 5.85 -0.36
C SER A 131 -12.39 4.68 0.57
N TRP A 132 -13.41 3.88 0.88
CA TRP A 132 -13.31 2.66 1.68
C TRP A 132 -12.30 1.68 1.07
N LEU A 133 -12.51 1.32 -0.21
CA LEU A 133 -11.60 0.41 -0.91
C LEU A 133 -10.17 0.93 -0.95
N LEU A 134 -9.99 2.21 -1.29
CA LEU A 134 -8.67 2.82 -1.40
C LEU A 134 -7.91 2.78 -0.07
N ILE A 135 -8.57 3.14 1.03
CA ILE A 135 -7.91 3.22 2.35
C ILE A 135 -7.48 1.83 2.82
N ILE A 136 -8.36 0.84 2.72
CA ILE A 136 -8.03 -0.53 3.12
C ILE A 136 -6.86 -1.06 2.29
N PHE A 137 -6.92 -0.92 0.97
CA PHE A 137 -5.91 -1.45 0.08
C PHE A 137 -4.56 -0.72 0.22
N ALA A 138 -4.58 0.62 0.14
CA ALA A 138 -3.35 1.42 0.12
C ALA A 138 -2.60 1.42 1.46
N GLY A 139 -3.31 1.33 2.58
CA GLY A 139 -2.71 1.45 3.91
C GLY A 139 -1.96 0.20 4.40
N ASN A 140 -2.15 -0.94 3.76
CA ASN A 140 -1.55 -2.21 4.20
C ASN A 140 -0.28 -2.56 3.44
N ASP A 141 -0.36 -2.75 2.13
CA ASP A 141 0.71 -3.35 1.32
C ASP A 141 1.97 -2.48 1.27
N THR A 142 1.81 -1.18 1.10
CA THR A 142 2.95 -0.25 1.05
C THR A 142 3.72 -0.23 2.36
N THR A 143 3.03 -0.25 3.50
CA THR A 143 3.65 -0.26 4.83
C THR A 143 4.32 -1.60 5.12
N ARG A 144 3.67 -2.72 4.79
CA ARG A 144 4.24 -4.07 4.90
C ARG A 144 5.54 -4.18 4.11
N ASN A 145 5.53 -3.75 2.86
CA ASN A 145 6.69 -3.80 1.97
C ASN A 145 7.82 -2.89 2.48
N THR A 146 7.49 -1.70 2.98
CA THR A 146 8.48 -0.79 3.56
C THR A 146 9.13 -1.38 4.81
N LEU A 147 8.34 -1.96 5.73
CA LEU A 147 8.87 -2.60 6.94
C LEU A 147 9.79 -3.79 6.61
N SER A 148 9.34 -4.64 5.69
CA SER A 148 10.10 -5.82 5.26
C SER A 148 11.41 -5.43 4.57
N GLY A 149 11.35 -4.45 3.69
CA GLY A 149 12.50 -3.91 3.00
C GLY A 149 13.47 -3.17 3.93
N ALA A 150 12.97 -2.47 4.95
CA ALA A 150 13.80 -1.78 5.94
C ALA A 150 14.68 -2.75 6.73
N ILE A 151 14.12 -3.87 7.20
CA ILE A 151 14.89 -4.92 7.88
C ILE A 151 15.93 -5.54 6.96
N LYS A 152 15.59 -5.78 5.68
CA LYS A 152 16.55 -6.26 4.69
C LYS A 152 17.70 -5.25 4.51
N LEU A 153 17.39 -3.97 4.31
CA LEU A 153 18.39 -2.92 4.15
C LEU A 153 19.32 -2.82 5.36
N LEU A 154 18.80 -2.88 6.59
CA LEU A 154 19.63 -2.87 7.81
C LEU A 154 20.46 -4.14 7.98
N THR A 155 20.02 -5.28 7.44
CA THR A 155 20.77 -6.54 7.47
C THR A 155 21.93 -6.50 6.47
N GLU A 156 21.69 -5.96 5.28
CA GLU A 156 22.67 -5.82 4.22
C GLU A 156 23.69 -4.69 4.47
N ASN A 157 23.35 -3.71 5.35
CA ASN A 157 24.17 -2.55 5.69
C ASN A 157 24.40 -2.45 7.20
N PRO A 158 25.22 -3.32 7.80
CA PRO A 158 25.41 -3.38 9.26
C PRO A 158 26.01 -2.09 9.86
N ASP A 159 26.77 -1.31 9.09
CA ASP A 159 27.28 -0.01 9.48
C ASP A 159 26.15 1.01 9.66
N GLN A 160 25.16 1.03 8.78
CA GLN A 160 23.99 1.88 8.89
C GLN A 160 23.09 1.45 10.05
N ARG A 161 22.95 0.15 10.27
CA ARG A 161 22.25 -0.37 11.46
C ARG A 161 22.93 0.07 12.75
N GLN A 162 24.26 0.01 12.82
CA GLN A 162 24.98 0.44 14.02
C GLN A 162 24.81 1.93 14.30
N LYS A 163 24.86 2.78 13.26
CA LYS A 163 24.59 4.21 13.40
C LYS A 163 23.20 4.49 13.98
N LEU A 164 22.17 3.74 13.52
CA LEU A 164 20.80 3.90 14.02
C LEU A 164 20.67 3.47 15.49
N ILE A 165 21.40 2.44 15.91
CA ILE A 165 21.46 2.00 17.32
C ILE A 165 22.14 3.05 18.18
N ASP A 166 23.27 3.59 17.71
CA ASP A 166 24.07 4.57 18.44
C ASP A 166 23.38 5.95 18.51
N ASN A 167 22.58 6.29 17.50
CA ASN A 167 21.83 7.54 17.43
C ASN A 167 20.39 7.33 16.96
N PRO A 168 19.44 7.05 17.86
CA PRO A 168 18.01 6.87 17.51
C PRO A 168 17.33 8.09 16.90
N ASP A 169 17.90 9.29 17.03
CA ASP A 169 17.37 10.52 16.42
C ASP A 169 17.42 10.49 14.87
N LEU A 170 18.20 9.56 14.31
CA LEU A 170 18.22 9.30 12.86
C LEU A 170 16.96 8.55 12.36
N MET A 171 16.09 8.05 13.24
CA MET A 171 14.92 7.27 12.88
C MET A 171 14.01 7.95 11.83
N PRO A 172 13.67 9.24 11.93
CA PRO A 172 12.84 9.88 10.90
C PRO A 172 13.51 9.87 9.53
N ASN A 173 14.80 10.17 9.44
CA ASN A 173 15.53 10.17 8.17
C ASN A 173 15.75 8.75 7.63
N PHE A 174 16.00 7.78 8.50
CA PHE A 174 16.04 6.37 8.16
C PHE A 174 14.74 5.91 7.47
N VAL A 175 13.57 6.32 7.98
CA VAL A 175 12.27 5.99 7.37
C VAL A 175 12.18 6.57 5.95
N GLN A 176 12.55 7.82 5.74
CA GLN A 176 12.55 8.46 4.42
C GLN A 176 13.48 7.73 3.44
N GLU A 177 14.70 7.41 3.89
CA GLU A 177 15.67 6.69 3.06
C GLU A 177 15.21 5.26 2.72
N CYS A 178 14.53 4.58 3.65
CA CYS A 178 13.89 3.29 3.37
C CYS A 178 12.83 3.43 2.27
N ILE A 179 11.93 4.41 2.35
CA ILE A 179 10.89 4.63 1.33
C ILE A 179 11.55 4.92 -0.02
N ARG A 180 12.58 5.77 -0.05
CA ARG A 180 13.34 6.06 -1.27
C ARG A 180 13.93 4.79 -1.90
N MET A 181 14.60 3.96 -1.10
CA MET A 181 15.30 2.76 -1.59
C MET A 181 14.35 1.63 -2.00
N ILE A 182 13.25 1.46 -1.28
CA ILE A 182 12.29 0.38 -1.51
C ILE A 182 11.32 0.77 -2.62
N SER A 183 10.88 2.04 -2.63
CA SER A 183 9.85 2.55 -3.56
C SER A 183 8.63 1.62 -3.56
N PRO A 184 7.89 1.50 -2.44
CA PRO A 184 6.81 0.51 -2.30
C PRO A 184 5.72 0.68 -3.36
N VAL A 185 5.49 1.90 -3.84
CA VAL A 185 4.76 2.19 -5.07
C VAL A 185 5.78 2.37 -6.18
N MET A 186 5.98 1.34 -7.00
CA MET A 186 7.03 1.36 -8.03
C MET A 186 6.72 2.31 -9.18
N HIS A 187 5.44 2.43 -9.56
CA HIS A 187 5.03 3.28 -10.67
C HIS A 187 3.56 3.69 -10.55
N MET A 188 3.22 4.79 -11.19
CA MET A 188 1.85 5.24 -11.40
C MET A 188 1.64 5.62 -12.86
N ARG A 189 0.39 5.52 -13.33
CA ARG A 189 0.01 5.89 -14.70
C ARG A 189 -0.87 7.14 -14.70
N ARG A 190 -0.70 7.97 -15.73
CA ARG A 190 -1.61 9.06 -16.08
C ARG A 190 -2.06 8.91 -17.52
N THR A 191 -3.22 9.48 -17.83
CA THR A 191 -3.73 9.59 -19.20
C THR A 191 -3.84 11.08 -19.51
N THR A 192 -3.28 11.52 -20.64
CA THR A 192 -3.38 12.91 -21.07
C THR A 192 -4.83 13.27 -21.43
N THR A 193 -5.30 14.40 -20.96
CA THR A 193 -6.65 14.92 -21.29
C THR A 193 -6.62 15.90 -22.46
N CYS A 194 -5.46 16.45 -22.79
CA CYS A 194 -5.20 17.36 -23.89
C CYS A 194 -3.80 17.11 -24.43
N GLU A 195 -3.46 17.76 -25.54
CA GLU A 195 -2.09 17.78 -26.05
C GLU A 195 -1.15 18.32 -24.97
N THR A 196 -0.10 17.58 -24.67
CA THR A 196 0.81 17.83 -23.55
C THR A 196 2.24 17.53 -23.98
N GLN A 197 3.17 18.41 -23.62
CA GLN A 197 4.59 18.18 -23.84
C GLN A 197 5.28 17.74 -22.55
N VAL A 198 6.02 16.64 -22.61
CA VAL A 198 6.84 16.11 -21.50
C VAL A 198 8.28 15.97 -22.01
N GLY A 199 9.17 16.82 -21.53
CA GLY A 199 10.51 16.94 -22.11
C GLY A 199 10.41 17.35 -23.60
N ASP A 200 11.05 16.55 -24.47
CA ASP A 200 11.02 16.77 -25.92
C ASP A 200 9.89 15.98 -26.63
N GLN A 201 9.09 15.23 -25.86
CA GLN A 201 8.02 14.39 -26.42
C GLN A 201 6.68 15.12 -26.39
N LEU A 202 6.07 15.28 -27.56
CA LEU A 202 4.69 15.76 -27.70
C LEU A 202 3.74 14.55 -27.62
N MET A 203 2.72 14.66 -26.79
CA MET A 203 1.72 13.62 -26.57
C MET A 203 0.32 14.14 -26.89
N GLY A 204 -0.46 13.36 -27.62
CA GLY A 204 -1.86 13.65 -27.91
C GLY A 204 -2.79 13.33 -26.73
N PRO A 205 -4.07 13.75 -26.82
CA PRO A 205 -5.09 13.34 -25.83
C PRO A 205 -5.30 11.83 -25.81
N GLY A 206 -5.46 11.25 -24.63
CA GLY A 206 -5.71 9.80 -24.44
C GLY A 206 -4.45 8.93 -24.35
N GLU A 207 -3.26 9.51 -24.55
CA GLU A 207 -2.02 8.76 -24.40
C GLU A 207 -1.67 8.50 -22.93
N LYS A 208 -0.97 7.38 -22.68
CA LYS A 208 -0.64 6.91 -21.33
C LYS A 208 0.80 7.20 -20.99
N ILE A 209 1.02 7.84 -19.85
CA ILE A 209 2.33 8.12 -19.27
C ILE A 209 2.50 7.26 -18.03
N VAL A 210 3.60 6.50 -17.98
CA VAL A 210 4.01 5.75 -16.78
C VAL A 210 5.15 6.49 -16.09
N MET A 211 4.93 6.87 -14.84
CA MET A 211 5.92 7.49 -13.97
C MET A 211 6.57 6.40 -13.12
N TRP A 212 7.83 6.12 -13.34
CA TRP A 212 8.61 5.14 -12.59
C TRP A 212 9.22 5.77 -11.33
N TYR A 213 8.54 5.66 -10.19
CA TYR A 213 9.01 6.22 -8.91
C TYR A 213 10.33 5.61 -8.48
N GLY A 214 10.50 4.28 -8.64
CA GLY A 214 11.77 3.63 -8.34
C GLY A 214 12.96 4.17 -9.14
N ALA A 215 12.76 4.62 -10.37
CA ALA A 215 13.80 5.29 -11.17
C ALA A 215 14.04 6.73 -10.70
N ALA A 216 12.96 7.49 -10.45
CA ALA A 216 13.07 8.86 -9.94
C ALA A 216 13.75 8.91 -8.58
N ASN A 217 13.48 7.94 -7.70
CA ASN A 217 14.12 7.80 -6.38
C ASN A 217 15.61 7.40 -6.45
N ARG A 218 16.10 7.09 -7.66
CA ARG A 218 17.52 6.82 -7.96
C ARG A 218 18.12 7.77 -8.99
N ASP A 219 17.48 8.91 -9.21
CA ASP A 219 17.99 9.91 -10.14
C ASP A 219 19.28 10.55 -9.56
N PRO A 220 20.44 10.42 -10.24
CA PRO A 220 21.69 10.99 -9.75
C PRO A 220 21.73 12.52 -9.79
N SER A 221 20.82 13.15 -10.52
CA SER A 221 20.68 14.60 -10.51
C SER A 221 20.04 15.14 -9.21
N VAL A 222 19.32 14.28 -8.49
CA VAL A 222 18.67 14.60 -7.21
C VAL A 222 19.40 13.95 -6.05
N PHE A 223 19.81 12.69 -6.18
CA PHE A 223 20.40 11.90 -5.09
C PHE A 223 21.86 11.54 -5.40
N THR A 224 22.79 12.08 -4.67
CA THR A 224 24.22 11.70 -4.77
C THR A 224 24.40 10.23 -4.36
N ASN A 225 25.10 9.43 -5.18
CA ASN A 225 25.24 7.99 -4.96
C ASN A 225 23.88 7.30 -4.73
N PRO A 226 22.96 7.35 -5.69
CA PRO A 226 21.54 7.02 -5.50
C PRO A 226 21.30 5.57 -5.09
N ASP A 227 22.20 4.65 -5.45
CA ASP A 227 22.09 3.23 -5.11
C ASP A 227 22.67 2.89 -3.72
N LYS A 228 23.32 3.85 -3.06
CA LYS A 228 23.82 3.66 -1.71
C LYS A 228 22.71 3.93 -0.69
N PHE A 229 22.47 2.97 0.20
CA PHE A 229 21.64 3.17 1.39
C PHE A 229 22.42 4.01 2.42
N ASP A 230 21.87 5.16 2.81
CA ASP A 230 22.53 6.10 3.70
C ASP A 230 21.50 6.82 4.58
N ILE A 231 21.39 6.39 5.84
CA ILE A 231 20.40 6.92 6.80
C ILE A 231 20.67 8.37 7.24
N GLU A 232 21.81 8.95 6.84
CA GLU A 232 22.17 10.35 7.06
C GLU A 232 22.05 11.20 5.79
N ARG A 233 21.41 10.67 4.73
CA ARG A 233 21.21 11.38 3.48
C ARG A 233 20.41 12.67 3.70
N GLU A 234 20.98 13.82 3.33
CA GLU A 234 20.40 15.15 3.59
C GLU A 234 19.05 15.41 2.88
N ASN A 235 18.76 14.71 1.80
CA ASN A 235 17.58 14.94 0.98
C ASN A 235 16.74 13.68 0.77
N ALA A 236 16.75 12.76 1.73
CA ALA A 236 16.00 11.51 1.65
C ALA A 236 14.49 11.76 1.47
N GLU A 237 13.97 12.83 2.07
CA GLU A 237 12.55 13.25 2.01
C GLU A 237 12.08 13.72 0.63
N LYS A 238 12.99 13.90 -0.34
CA LYS A 238 12.65 14.27 -1.73
C LYS A 238 12.24 13.09 -2.61
N HIS A 239 12.13 11.91 -2.02
CA HIS A 239 11.59 10.74 -2.74
C HIS A 239 10.13 10.97 -3.16
N LEU A 240 9.69 10.23 -4.18
CA LEU A 240 8.32 10.20 -4.69
C LEU A 240 7.53 9.07 -4.06
#